data_bb75bad4d292dffe11fe3b77bb213616
#
_entry.id   bb75bad4d292dffe11fe3b77bb213616
#
_cell.length_a   1.000
_cell.length_b   1.000
_cell.length_c   1.000
_cell.angle_alpha   90.00
_cell.angle_beta   90.00
_cell.angle_gamma   90.00
#
_symmetry.space_group_name_H-M   'P 1'
#
loop_
_entity.id
_entity.type
_entity.pdbx_description
1 polymer ?
#
loop_
_entity_poly.entity_id
_entity_poly.type
_entity_poly.pdbx_seq_one_letter_code
_entity_poly.pdbx_strand_id
1 'polypeptide(L)'
;EMCIRDRWLTNSSLGRKVVMSVTGLFLLLFVTFHVLMNTVALISPDAYNMVCEFLGANWYALVATAILAAGFIVHIIYAFWLTMQNRKARGNDRYAVTTKPASVEWASQNMLVLGIVIVAFMIVHFAQFWAKMQFVEVCHQLGASCGDGSAVLLAADGMHHIKNAFGQMWTLPVYVIGLVALWFHMTHGFWSAFQSLGTTNNVWIPRFKTLGNWWATIVIGLFLIQAVVFTVQFAL
;
A
#
# COMPACT_ATOMS: atom_id res chain seq x y z
N GLU A 1 -17.94 -13.78 -33.92
CA GLU A 1 -16.59 -14.01 -33.38
C GLU A 1 -15.88 -12.79 -32.79
N MET A 2 -16.39 -11.59 -32.97
CA MET A 2 -15.77 -10.34 -32.45
C MET A 2 -16.10 -9.99 -31.00
N CYS A 3 -17.04 -10.69 -30.35
CA CYS A 3 -17.52 -10.39 -28.98
C CYS A 3 -16.66 -10.97 -27.83
N ILE A 4 -15.70 -11.84 -28.11
CA ILE A 4 -14.92 -12.53 -27.06
C ILE A 4 -13.69 -11.73 -26.64
N ARG A 5 -13.19 -10.86 -27.49
CA ARG A 5 -11.92 -10.14 -27.29
C ARG A 5 -11.98 -8.99 -26.27
N ASP A 6 -13.10 -8.27 -26.19
CA ASP A 6 -13.18 -7.01 -25.46
C ASP A 6 -13.47 -7.16 -23.95
N ARG A 7 -13.77 -8.36 -23.47
CA ARG A 7 -14.14 -8.61 -22.06
C ARG A 7 -13.19 -9.57 -21.32
N TRP A 8 -12.02 -9.88 -21.91
CA TRP A 8 -11.10 -10.84 -21.31
C TRP A 8 -10.62 -10.40 -19.91
N LEU A 9 -10.24 -9.14 -19.72
CA LEU A 9 -9.75 -8.62 -18.44
C LEU A 9 -10.82 -8.63 -17.34
N THR A 10 -12.09 -8.40 -17.68
CA THR A 10 -13.16 -8.28 -16.70
C THR A 10 -13.95 -9.56 -16.51
N ASN A 11 -14.14 -10.37 -17.56
CA ASN A 11 -15.02 -11.53 -17.52
C ASN A 11 -14.29 -12.85 -17.29
N SER A 12 -12.98 -12.96 -17.60
CA SER A 12 -12.24 -14.18 -17.32
C SER A 12 -11.67 -14.18 -15.88
N SER A 13 -11.66 -15.34 -15.24
CA SER A 13 -11.02 -15.50 -13.91
C SER A 13 -9.51 -15.21 -13.96
N LEU A 14 -8.87 -15.52 -15.08
CA LEU A 14 -7.45 -15.24 -15.31
C LEU A 14 -7.19 -13.74 -15.48
N GLY A 15 -7.97 -13.05 -16.31
CA GLY A 15 -7.81 -11.60 -16.55
C GLY A 15 -7.91 -10.80 -15.26
N ARG A 16 -8.88 -11.13 -14.40
CA ARG A 16 -9.02 -10.49 -13.08
C ARG A 16 -7.82 -10.71 -12.17
N LYS A 17 -7.23 -11.91 -12.17
CA LYS A 17 -6.01 -12.21 -11.40
C LYS A 17 -4.81 -11.44 -11.95
N VAL A 18 -4.70 -11.28 -13.27
CA VAL A 18 -3.64 -10.47 -13.90
C VAL A 18 -3.76 -9.01 -13.49
N VAL A 19 -4.97 -8.40 -13.55
CA VAL A 19 -5.17 -7.01 -13.09
C VAL A 19 -4.78 -6.87 -11.61
N MET A 20 -5.21 -7.81 -10.76
CA MET A 20 -4.86 -7.83 -9.33
C MET A 20 -3.34 -7.91 -9.12
N SER A 21 -2.64 -8.72 -9.90
CA SER A 21 -1.19 -8.89 -9.81
C SER A 21 -0.43 -7.65 -10.27
N VAL A 22 -0.83 -7.07 -11.41
CA VAL A 22 -0.18 -5.87 -11.96
C VAL A 22 -0.37 -4.68 -11.02
N THR A 23 -1.60 -4.46 -10.53
CA THR A 23 -1.86 -3.37 -9.57
C THR A 23 -1.14 -3.62 -8.25
N GLY A 24 -1.07 -4.85 -7.76
CA GLY A 24 -0.32 -5.21 -6.56
C GLY A 24 1.18 -4.93 -6.70
N LEU A 25 1.82 -5.37 -7.78
CA LEU A 25 3.24 -5.11 -8.05
C LEU A 25 3.53 -3.61 -8.22
N PHE A 26 2.63 -2.87 -8.85
CA PHE A 26 2.72 -1.42 -8.96
C PHE A 26 2.72 -0.74 -7.57
N LEU A 27 1.79 -1.13 -6.68
CA LEU A 27 1.75 -0.62 -5.31
C LEU A 27 2.98 -1.02 -4.49
N LEU A 28 3.52 -2.22 -4.72
CA LEU A 28 4.76 -2.67 -4.08
C LEU A 28 5.97 -1.80 -4.49
N LEU A 29 6.08 -1.45 -5.77
CA LEU A 29 7.10 -0.50 -6.24
C LEU A 29 6.94 0.86 -5.57
N PHE A 30 5.71 1.36 -5.49
CA PHE A 30 5.44 2.62 -4.79
C PHE A 30 5.84 2.57 -3.31
N VAL A 31 5.47 1.52 -2.57
CA VAL A 31 5.82 1.38 -1.14
C VAL A 31 7.35 1.34 -0.95
N THR A 32 8.08 0.70 -1.87
CA THR A 32 9.55 0.69 -1.85
C THR A 32 10.12 2.09 -2.08
N PHE A 33 9.62 2.80 -3.09
CA PHE A 33 10.01 4.19 -3.33
C PHE A 33 9.67 5.08 -2.12
N HIS A 34 8.47 4.90 -1.56
CA HIS A 34 7.98 5.65 -0.43
C HIS A 34 8.87 5.50 0.82
N VAL A 35 9.28 4.28 1.17
CA VAL A 35 10.18 4.07 2.31
C VAL A 35 11.56 4.69 2.09
N LEU A 36 12.09 4.61 0.85
CA LEU A 36 13.39 5.20 0.52
C LEU A 36 13.38 6.72 0.67
N MET A 37 12.33 7.38 0.14
CA MET A 37 12.17 8.82 0.28
C MET A 37 11.99 9.24 1.74
N ASN A 38 11.20 8.51 2.52
CA ASN A 38 11.02 8.79 3.94
C ASN A 38 12.29 8.52 4.79
N THR A 39 13.18 7.62 4.34
CA THR A 39 14.45 7.36 5.04
C THR A 39 15.35 8.60 5.05
N VAL A 40 15.21 9.50 4.09
CA VAL A 40 15.94 10.78 4.04
C VAL A 40 15.66 11.62 5.29
N ALA A 41 14.44 11.54 5.85
CA ALA A 41 14.07 12.25 7.09
C ALA A 41 14.89 11.83 8.32
N LEU A 42 15.42 10.60 8.35
CA LEU A 42 16.32 10.14 9.41
C LEU A 42 17.74 10.71 9.27
N ILE A 43 18.13 11.15 8.07
CA ILE A 43 19.48 11.62 7.76
C ILE A 43 19.54 13.15 7.88
N SER A 44 18.60 13.85 7.23
CA SER A 44 18.54 15.31 7.22
C SER A 44 17.10 15.80 7.05
N PRO A 45 16.57 16.55 8.05
CA PRO A 45 15.27 17.20 7.95
C PRO A 45 15.13 18.12 6.74
N ASP A 46 16.16 18.93 6.45
CA ASP A 46 16.14 19.88 5.34
C ASP A 46 16.12 19.16 3.99
N ALA A 47 16.93 18.10 3.83
CA ALA A 47 16.93 17.29 2.62
C ALA A 47 15.57 16.58 2.42
N TYR A 48 14.91 16.16 3.50
CA TYR A 48 13.58 15.58 3.41
C TYR A 48 12.52 16.60 2.98
N ASN A 49 12.56 17.82 3.51
CA ASN A 49 11.66 18.89 3.08
C ASN A 49 11.87 19.24 1.60
N MET A 50 13.12 19.25 1.09
CA MET A 50 13.40 19.40 -0.35
C MET A 50 12.78 18.25 -1.18
N VAL A 51 12.83 17.01 -0.68
CA VAL A 51 12.15 15.86 -1.34
C VAL A 51 10.64 16.06 -1.36
N CYS A 52 10.04 16.53 -0.26
CA CYS A 52 8.60 16.80 -0.18
C CYS A 52 8.18 17.90 -1.16
N GLU A 53 8.92 18.99 -1.23
CA GLU A 53 8.69 20.08 -2.17
C GLU A 53 8.80 19.60 -3.63
N PHE A 54 9.86 18.85 -3.95
CA PHE A 54 10.06 18.31 -5.29
C PHE A 54 8.94 17.35 -5.71
N LEU A 55 8.43 16.51 -4.80
CA LEU A 55 7.38 15.53 -5.08
C LEU A 55 5.97 16.12 -4.99
N GLY A 56 5.78 17.25 -4.33
CA GLY A 56 4.47 17.86 -4.10
C GLY A 56 4.11 18.95 -5.11
N ALA A 57 4.99 19.92 -5.31
CA ALA A 57 4.68 21.20 -5.94
C ALA A 57 4.60 21.19 -7.49
N ASN A 58 4.65 20.06 -8.17
CA ASN A 58 4.80 20.00 -9.62
C ASN A 58 3.65 19.26 -10.33
N TRP A 59 3.35 19.62 -11.58
CA TRP A 59 2.30 19.01 -12.39
C TRP A 59 2.47 17.48 -12.56
N TYR A 60 3.70 16.99 -12.66
CA TYR A 60 3.97 15.56 -12.75
C TYR A 60 3.60 14.80 -11.46
N ALA A 61 3.69 15.46 -10.31
CA ALA A 61 3.24 14.88 -9.03
C ALA A 61 1.72 14.69 -9.00
N LEU A 62 0.95 15.61 -9.61
CA LEU A 62 -0.50 15.43 -9.79
C LEU A 62 -0.82 14.20 -10.63
N VAL A 63 -0.14 14.02 -11.75
CA VAL A 63 -0.34 12.87 -12.64
C VAL A 63 0.07 11.58 -11.93
N ALA A 64 1.21 11.56 -11.25
CA ALA A 64 1.68 10.41 -10.47
C ALA A 64 0.70 10.04 -9.35
N THR A 65 0.18 11.03 -8.62
CA THR A 65 -0.82 10.84 -7.56
C THR A 65 -2.12 10.28 -8.13
N ALA A 66 -2.60 10.77 -9.28
CA ALA A 66 -3.80 10.25 -9.93
C ALA A 66 -3.62 8.80 -10.38
N ILE A 67 -2.48 8.45 -10.96
CA ILE A 67 -2.15 7.08 -11.37
C ILE A 67 -2.07 6.16 -10.14
N LEU A 68 -1.43 6.62 -9.06
CA LEU A 68 -1.33 5.87 -7.81
C LEU A 68 -2.71 5.63 -7.18
N ALA A 69 -3.55 6.67 -7.11
CA ALA A 69 -4.92 6.57 -6.60
C ALA A 69 -5.76 5.60 -7.44
N ALA A 70 -5.66 5.67 -8.77
CA ALA A 70 -6.34 4.73 -9.67
C ALA A 70 -5.87 3.28 -9.42
N GLY A 71 -4.57 3.04 -9.33
CA GLY A 71 -3.99 1.73 -9.03
C GLY A 71 -4.48 1.17 -7.69
N PHE A 72 -4.50 2.01 -6.65
CA PHE A 72 -4.97 1.65 -5.32
C PHE A 72 -6.46 1.30 -5.30
N ILE A 73 -7.31 2.12 -5.93
CA ILE A 73 -8.76 1.90 -6.02
C ILE A 73 -9.06 0.62 -6.81
N VAL A 74 -8.41 0.43 -7.97
CA VAL A 74 -8.57 -0.78 -8.79
C VAL A 74 -8.16 -2.02 -8.00
N HIS A 75 -7.02 -1.97 -7.29
CA HIS A 75 -6.55 -3.08 -6.44
C HIS A 75 -7.59 -3.47 -5.39
N ILE A 76 -8.17 -2.50 -4.67
CA ILE A 76 -9.21 -2.74 -3.65
C ILE A 76 -10.47 -3.34 -4.28
N ILE A 77 -10.98 -2.74 -5.37
CA ILE A 77 -12.19 -3.21 -6.03
C ILE A 77 -12.03 -4.68 -6.48
N TYR A 78 -10.91 -5.00 -7.13
CA TYR A 78 -10.64 -6.36 -7.58
C TYR A 78 -10.42 -7.34 -6.42
N ALA A 79 -9.83 -6.90 -5.30
CA ALA A 79 -9.69 -7.72 -4.09
C ALA A 79 -11.05 -8.15 -3.52
N PHE A 80 -11.98 -7.20 -3.38
CA PHE A 80 -13.34 -7.49 -2.95
C PHE A 80 -14.08 -8.37 -3.95
N TRP A 81 -14.01 -8.04 -5.23
CA TRP A 81 -14.67 -8.79 -6.29
C TRP A 81 -14.21 -10.26 -6.33
N LEU A 82 -12.92 -10.51 -6.37
CA LEU A 82 -12.35 -11.87 -6.34
C LEU A 82 -12.74 -12.62 -5.06
N THR A 83 -12.75 -11.94 -3.91
CA THR A 83 -13.17 -12.54 -2.64
C THR A 83 -14.64 -12.97 -2.67
N MET A 84 -15.54 -12.11 -3.19
CA MET A 84 -16.96 -12.43 -3.31
C MET A 84 -17.19 -13.60 -4.25
N GLN A 85 -16.49 -13.66 -5.39
CA GLN A 85 -16.56 -14.78 -6.33
C GLN A 85 -16.08 -16.08 -5.71
N ASN A 86 -14.94 -16.04 -5.00
CA ASN A 86 -14.41 -17.23 -4.32
C ASN A 86 -15.35 -17.74 -3.23
N ARG A 87 -16.04 -16.83 -2.50
CA ARG A 87 -17.07 -17.20 -1.52
C ARG A 87 -18.28 -17.82 -2.19
N LYS A 88 -18.77 -17.23 -3.28
CA LYS A 88 -19.90 -17.77 -4.06
C LYS A 88 -19.59 -19.15 -4.66
N ALA A 89 -18.38 -19.32 -5.20
CA ALA A 89 -17.95 -20.61 -5.79
C ALA A 89 -17.83 -21.74 -4.75
N ARG A 90 -17.50 -21.41 -3.48
CA ARG A 90 -17.45 -22.40 -2.39
C ARG A 90 -18.84 -22.86 -1.92
N GLY A 91 -19.90 -22.08 -2.17
CA GLY A 91 -21.25 -22.38 -1.71
C GLY A 91 -21.42 -22.32 -0.19
N ASN A 92 -22.58 -22.81 0.29
CA ASN A 92 -22.91 -22.86 1.71
C ASN A 92 -22.46 -24.16 2.39
N ASP A 93 -22.08 -25.15 1.60
CA ASP A 93 -21.66 -26.47 2.13
C ASP A 93 -20.28 -26.36 2.77
N ARG A 94 -20.25 -26.51 4.09
CA ARG A 94 -19.01 -26.65 4.84
C ARG A 94 -18.49 -28.08 4.64
N TYR A 95 -17.21 -28.20 4.31
CA TYR A 95 -16.58 -29.50 4.27
C TYR A 95 -16.74 -30.22 5.61
N ALA A 96 -17.15 -31.46 5.59
CA ALA A 96 -17.27 -32.32 6.79
C ALA A 96 -15.92 -32.50 7.51
N VAL A 97 -14.80 -32.34 6.76
CA VAL A 97 -13.45 -32.41 7.28
C VAL A 97 -12.80 -31.04 7.10
N THR A 98 -12.54 -30.33 8.19
CA THR A 98 -11.94 -28.98 8.23
C THR A 98 -10.41 -28.98 8.37
N THR A 99 -9.74 -30.10 8.07
CA THR A 99 -8.28 -30.17 8.08
C THR A 99 -7.72 -29.24 7.01
N LYS A 100 -7.09 -28.16 7.48
CA LYS A 100 -6.36 -27.23 6.60
C LYS A 100 -5.08 -27.92 6.15
N PRO A 101 -4.80 -27.99 4.83
CA PRO A 101 -3.52 -28.50 4.37
C PRO A 101 -2.38 -27.69 5.00
N ALA A 102 -1.35 -28.37 5.51
CA ALA A 102 -0.16 -27.72 6.11
C ALA A 102 0.58 -26.79 5.12
N SER A 103 0.34 -26.99 3.82
CA SER A 103 0.92 -26.18 2.74
C SER A 103 0.27 -24.80 2.54
N VAL A 104 -0.89 -24.52 3.18
CA VAL A 104 -1.60 -23.26 2.99
C VAL A 104 -1.12 -22.23 4.02
N GLU A 105 -0.46 -21.19 3.53
CA GLU A 105 0.06 -20.09 4.36
C GLU A 105 -1.07 -19.35 5.09
N TRP A 106 -0.83 -18.98 6.37
CA TRP A 106 -1.78 -18.21 7.18
C TRP A 106 -2.18 -16.88 6.51
N ALA A 107 -1.22 -16.17 5.94
CA ALA A 107 -1.47 -14.92 5.22
C ALA A 107 -2.46 -15.12 4.05
N SER A 108 -2.31 -16.20 3.27
CA SER A 108 -3.23 -16.53 2.17
C SER A 108 -4.68 -16.68 2.63
N GLN A 109 -4.90 -17.29 3.80
CA GLN A 109 -6.23 -17.50 4.34
C GLN A 109 -6.87 -16.22 4.87
N ASN A 110 -6.06 -15.24 5.29
CA ASN A 110 -6.48 -14.02 5.96
C ASN A 110 -6.29 -12.75 5.09
N MET A 111 -6.03 -12.88 3.78
CA MET A 111 -5.74 -11.76 2.89
C MET A 111 -6.82 -10.67 2.92
N LEU A 112 -8.11 -11.03 3.01
CA LEU A 112 -9.18 -10.04 3.12
C LEU A 112 -9.11 -9.27 4.44
N VAL A 113 -8.88 -9.95 5.57
CA VAL A 113 -8.77 -9.31 6.89
C VAL A 113 -7.56 -8.39 6.93
N LEU A 114 -6.40 -8.87 6.44
CA LEU A 114 -5.20 -8.06 6.32
C LEU A 114 -5.44 -6.82 5.44
N GLY A 115 -6.12 -6.98 4.30
CA GLY A 115 -6.51 -5.87 3.44
C GLY A 115 -7.41 -4.84 4.13
N ILE A 116 -8.40 -5.27 4.93
CA ILE A 116 -9.27 -4.38 5.70
C ILE A 116 -8.46 -3.59 6.75
N VAL A 117 -7.55 -4.26 7.47
CA VAL A 117 -6.67 -3.58 8.45
C VAL A 117 -5.78 -2.55 7.76
N ILE A 118 -5.23 -2.87 6.58
CA ILE A 118 -4.43 -1.93 5.80
C ILE A 118 -5.27 -0.74 5.35
N VAL A 119 -6.49 -0.94 4.86
CA VAL A 119 -7.39 0.18 4.48
C VAL A 119 -7.71 1.06 5.67
N ALA A 120 -8.00 0.49 6.85
CA ALA A 120 -8.22 1.26 8.07
C ALA A 120 -6.98 2.07 8.47
N PHE A 121 -5.79 1.48 8.41
CA PHE A 121 -4.52 2.18 8.61
C PHE A 121 -4.32 3.30 7.58
N MET A 122 -4.61 3.05 6.30
CA MET A 122 -4.47 4.05 5.23
C MET A 122 -5.37 5.27 5.43
N ILE A 123 -6.58 5.10 5.99
CA ILE A 123 -7.46 6.24 6.34
C ILE A 123 -6.75 7.17 7.34
N VAL A 124 -6.14 6.61 8.39
CA VAL A 124 -5.38 7.39 9.37
C VAL A 124 -4.16 8.05 8.71
N HIS A 125 -3.39 7.30 7.94
CA HIS A 125 -2.21 7.78 7.22
C HIS A 125 -2.57 8.93 6.26
N PHE A 126 -3.62 8.80 5.47
CA PHE A 126 -4.08 9.85 4.57
C PHE A 126 -4.53 11.11 5.31
N ALA A 127 -5.23 10.96 6.43
CA ALA A 127 -5.66 12.09 7.25
C ALA A 127 -4.48 12.83 7.90
N GLN A 128 -3.42 12.10 8.28
CA GLN A 128 -2.24 12.69 8.92
C GLN A 128 -1.29 13.36 7.91
N PHE A 129 -1.13 12.80 6.71
CA PHE A 129 -0.14 13.25 5.72
C PHE A 129 -0.79 13.73 4.42
N TRP A 130 -1.41 12.85 3.64
CA TRP A 130 -1.87 13.18 2.30
C TRP A 130 -2.85 14.38 2.28
N ALA A 131 -3.81 14.40 3.20
CA ALA A 131 -4.81 15.46 3.28
C ALA A 131 -4.23 16.83 3.66
N LYS A 132 -3.08 16.85 4.34
CA LYS A 132 -2.42 18.08 4.79
C LYS A 132 -1.27 18.52 3.89
N MET A 133 -0.78 17.64 3.06
CA MET A 133 0.33 17.86 2.14
C MET A 133 -0.18 17.89 0.70
N GLN A 134 -0.19 16.76 0.04
CA GLN A 134 -0.49 16.64 -1.39
C GLN A 134 -1.88 17.17 -1.77
N PHE A 135 -2.92 16.93 -0.94
CA PHE A 135 -4.26 17.42 -1.24
C PHE A 135 -4.34 18.95 -1.22
N VAL A 136 -3.68 19.61 -0.27
CA VAL A 136 -3.62 21.07 -0.19
C VAL A 136 -2.91 21.64 -1.41
N GLU A 137 -1.79 21.04 -1.83
CA GLU A 137 -1.07 21.46 -3.04
C GLU A 137 -1.88 21.24 -4.33
N VAL A 138 -2.56 20.09 -4.44
CA VAL A 138 -3.47 19.81 -5.56
C VAL A 138 -4.56 20.87 -5.65
N CYS A 139 -5.20 21.21 -4.53
CA CYS A 139 -6.20 22.26 -4.48
C CYS A 139 -5.65 23.61 -4.93
N HIS A 140 -4.50 24.00 -4.43
CA HIS A 140 -3.85 25.26 -4.79
C HIS A 140 -3.52 25.33 -6.28
N GLN A 141 -2.97 24.24 -6.87
CA GLN A 141 -2.66 24.19 -8.31
C GLN A 141 -3.92 24.22 -9.19
N LEU A 142 -5.06 23.72 -8.70
CA LEU A 142 -6.35 23.80 -9.39
C LEU A 142 -7.11 25.12 -9.15
N GLY A 143 -6.52 26.06 -8.41
CA GLY A 143 -7.14 27.35 -8.07
C GLY A 143 -8.29 27.23 -7.07
N ALA A 144 -8.38 26.09 -6.34
CA ALA A 144 -9.36 25.88 -5.29
C ALA A 144 -8.78 26.26 -3.91
N SER A 145 -9.61 26.79 -3.01
CA SER A 145 -9.21 27.11 -1.64
C SER A 145 -9.48 25.90 -0.73
N CYS A 146 -8.41 25.17 -0.40
CA CYS A 146 -8.47 24.02 0.51
C CYS A 146 -7.58 24.27 1.75
N GLY A 147 -7.92 25.28 2.53
CA GLY A 147 -7.16 25.71 3.69
C GLY A 147 -6.86 27.21 3.65
N ASP A 148 -6.29 27.73 4.72
CA ASP A 148 -5.77 29.10 4.76
C ASP A 148 -4.38 29.19 4.12
N GLY A 149 -3.86 30.41 3.96
CA GLY A 149 -2.53 30.63 3.37
C GLY A 149 -1.40 29.94 4.14
N SER A 150 -1.57 29.67 5.44
CA SER A 150 -0.58 28.95 6.26
C SER A 150 -0.55 27.46 5.92
N ALA A 151 -1.68 26.85 5.58
CA ALA A 151 -1.76 25.46 5.18
C ALA A 151 -0.97 25.20 3.88
N VAL A 152 -1.05 26.13 2.90
CA VAL A 152 -0.28 26.02 1.65
C VAL A 152 1.23 26.12 1.90
N LEU A 153 1.67 27.04 2.78
CA LEU A 153 3.09 27.19 3.13
C LEU A 153 3.64 25.96 3.86
N LEU A 154 2.81 25.31 4.69
CA LEU A 154 3.21 24.12 5.45
C LEU A 154 3.07 22.82 4.67
N ALA A 155 2.37 22.81 3.53
CA ALA A 155 2.10 21.59 2.77
C ALA A 155 3.39 20.86 2.34
N ALA A 156 4.44 21.59 1.97
CA ALA A 156 5.75 21.05 1.61
C ALA A 156 6.68 20.78 2.81
N ASP A 157 6.33 21.21 4.03
CA ASP A 157 7.13 20.93 5.23
C ASP A 157 6.82 19.53 5.78
N GLY A 158 7.46 18.53 5.20
CA GLY A 158 7.28 17.12 5.58
C GLY A 158 7.66 16.86 7.02
N MET A 159 8.70 17.51 7.57
CA MET A 159 9.11 17.33 8.96
C MET A 159 8.09 17.89 9.94
N HIS A 160 7.42 18.99 9.62
CA HIS A 160 6.31 19.51 10.40
C HIS A 160 5.19 18.45 10.54
N HIS A 161 4.82 17.80 9.44
CA HIS A 161 3.78 16.77 9.45
C HIS A 161 4.21 15.51 10.19
N ILE A 162 5.47 15.08 10.06
CA ILE A 162 6.04 13.95 10.84
C ILE A 162 5.96 14.28 12.34
N LYS A 163 6.40 15.46 12.76
CA LYS A 163 6.35 15.91 14.16
C LYS A 163 4.92 15.91 14.69
N ASN A 164 3.97 16.44 13.93
CA ASN A 164 2.57 16.50 14.34
C ASN A 164 1.92 15.11 14.45
N ALA A 165 2.28 14.17 13.58
CA ALA A 165 1.76 12.82 13.61
C ALA A 165 2.39 11.99 14.73
N PHE A 166 3.71 11.91 14.77
CA PHE A 166 4.45 11.05 15.72
C PHE A 166 4.69 11.71 17.09
N GLY A 167 4.38 12.99 17.24
CA GLY A 167 4.26 13.64 18.56
C GLY A 167 3.05 13.17 19.37
N GLN A 168 2.19 12.33 18.81
CA GLN A 168 1.04 11.75 19.48
C GLN A 168 1.29 10.26 19.76
N MET A 169 1.27 9.87 21.04
CA MET A 169 1.59 8.51 21.49
C MET A 169 0.73 7.40 20.85
N TRP A 170 -0.50 7.69 20.46
CA TRP A 170 -1.39 6.71 19.83
C TRP A 170 -1.01 6.39 18.38
N THR A 171 -0.23 7.23 17.72
CA THR A 171 0.19 7.03 16.32
C THR A 171 1.05 5.77 16.18
N LEU A 172 2.04 5.59 17.06
CA LEU A 172 2.95 4.44 16.99
C LEU A 172 2.22 3.08 16.98
N PRO A 173 1.33 2.75 17.94
CA PRO A 173 0.64 1.46 17.92
C PRO A 173 -0.24 1.28 16.67
N VAL A 174 -0.88 2.31 16.16
CA VAL A 174 -1.67 2.23 14.91
C VAL A 174 -0.75 1.90 13.71
N TYR A 175 0.40 2.56 13.63
CA TYR A 175 1.38 2.28 12.57
C TYR A 175 1.99 0.88 12.69
N VAL A 176 2.33 0.43 13.89
CA VAL A 176 2.83 -0.94 14.09
C VAL A 176 1.82 -1.99 13.61
N ILE A 177 0.53 -1.84 13.99
CA ILE A 177 -0.53 -2.77 13.56
C ILE A 177 -0.68 -2.74 12.03
N GLY A 178 -0.74 -1.55 11.42
CA GLY A 178 -0.86 -1.39 9.98
C GLY A 178 0.33 -1.97 9.21
N LEU A 179 1.55 -1.70 9.67
CA LEU A 179 2.79 -2.18 9.06
C LEU A 179 2.96 -3.70 9.19
N VAL A 180 2.58 -4.30 10.33
CA VAL A 180 2.58 -5.77 10.49
C VAL A 180 1.56 -6.42 9.54
N ALA A 181 0.36 -5.85 9.44
CA ALA A 181 -0.63 -6.34 8.47
C ALA A 181 -0.12 -6.21 7.03
N LEU A 182 0.54 -5.09 6.70
CA LEU A 182 1.15 -4.85 5.39
C LEU A 182 2.29 -5.85 5.11
N TRP A 183 3.11 -6.20 6.10
CA TRP A 183 4.17 -7.21 5.96
C TRP A 183 3.60 -8.57 5.52
N PHE A 184 2.58 -9.06 6.23
CA PHE A 184 1.92 -10.32 5.85
C PHE A 184 1.25 -10.23 4.46
N HIS A 185 0.65 -9.11 4.15
CA HIS A 185 0.01 -8.87 2.86
C HIS A 185 1.02 -8.87 1.71
N MET A 186 2.15 -8.18 1.88
CA MET A 186 3.22 -8.08 0.89
C MET A 186 3.94 -9.40 0.67
N THR A 187 4.29 -10.12 1.75
CA THR A 187 5.01 -11.41 1.64
C THR A 187 4.22 -12.42 0.83
N HIS A 188 2.90 -12.53 1.06
CA HIS A 188 2.05 -13.39 0.25
C HIS A 188 1.77 -12.81 -1.14
N GLY A 189 1.47 -11.51 -1.23
CA GLY A 189 1.10 -10.83 -2.47
C GLY A 189 2.20 -10.87 -3.52
N PHE A 190 3.47 -10.74 -3.10
CA PHE A 190 4.62 -10.73 -4.00
C PHE A 190 4.72 -12.00 -4.85
N TRP A 191 4.90 -13.16 -4.23
CA TRP A 191 5.06 -14.40 -4.99
C TRP A 191 3.77 -14.85 -5.69
N SER A 192 2.61 -14.55 -5.09
CA SER A 192 1.30 -14.84 -5.67
C SER A 192 1.04 -14.06 -6.96
N ALA A 193 1.56 -12.83 -7.06
CA ALA A 193 1.50 -12.04 -8.29
C ALA A 193 2.27 -12.72 -9.43
N PHE A 194 3.50 -13.17 -9.19
CA PHE A 194 4.30 -13.89 -10.18
C PHE A 194 3.66 -15.23 -10.57
N GLN A 195 3.06 -15.94 -9.61
CA GLN A 195 2.30 -17.14 -9.90
C GLN A 195 1.13 -16.87 -10.86
N SER A 196 0.38 -15.80 -10.63
CA SER A 196 -0.74 -15.40 -11.48
C SER A 196 -0.31 -14.94 -12.89
N LEU A 197 0.92 -14.42 -13.02
CA LEU A 197 1.52 -14.02 -14.29
C LEU A 197 2.17 -15.20 -15.06
N GLY A 198 2.03 -16.43 -14.56
CA GLY A 198 2.45 -17.65 -15.29
C GLY A 198 3.82 -18.20 -14.88
N THR A 199 4.51 -17.61 -13.90
CA THR A 199 5.83 -18.09 -13.45
C THR A 199 5.66 -19.24 -12.43
N THR A 200 4.88 -20.27 -12.79
CA THR A 200 4.55 -21.38 -11.90
C THR A 200 5.47 -22.55 -12.15
N ASN A 201 6.59 -22.64 -11.43
CA ASN A 201 7.43 -23.83 -11.44
C ASN A 201 8.11 -24.06 -10.09
N ASN A 202 8.59 -25.29 -9.88
CA ASN A 202 9.20 -25.71 -8.62
C ASN A 202 10.53 -25.03 -8.29
N VAL A 203 11.15 -24.33 -9.25
CA VAL A 203 12.42 -23.62 -9.06
C VAL A 203 12.18 -22.15 -8.69
N TRP A 204 11.28 -21.46 -9.39
CA TRP A 204 11.09 -20.03 -9.24
C TRP A 204 10.16 -19.65 -8.07
N ILE A 205 9.11 -20.43 -7.80
CA ILE A 205 8.17 -20.13 -6.69
C ILE A 205 8.89 -20.04 -5.33
N PRO A 206 9.76 -21.00 -4.93
CA PRO A 206 10.52 -20.88 -3.68
C PRO A 206 11.43 -19.65 -3.66
N ARG A 207 12.07 -19.32 -4.79
CA ARG A 207 12.94 -18.13 -4.89
C ARG A 207 12.15 -16.82 -4.73
N PHE A 208 10.98 -16.70 -5.35
CA PHE A 208 10.11 -15.54 -5.18
C PHE A 208 9.57 -15.42 -3.75
N LYS A 209 9.26 -16.52 -3.09
CA LYS A 209 8.89 -16.51 -1.66
C LYS A 209 10.03 -15.97 -0.78
N THR A 210 11.22 -16.49 -0.97
CA THR A 210 12.40 -16.03 -0.21
C THR A 210 12.71 -14.56 -0.49
N LEU A 211 12.74 -14.15 -1.77
CA LEU A 211 12.99 -12.77 -2.16
C LEU A 211 11.91 -11.82 -1.62
N GLY A 212 10.62 -12.18 -1.74
CA GLY A 212 9.51 -11.39 -1.25
C GLY A 212 9.54 -11.22 0.27
N ASN A 213 9.91 -12.28 1.02
CA ASN A 213 10.05 -12.21 2.47
C ASN A 213 11.17 -11.26 2.89
N TRP A 214 12.35 -11.39 2.30
CA TRP A 214 13.47 -10.50 2.57
C TRP A 214 13.14 -9.05 2.24
N TRP A 215 12.61 -8.83 1.06
CA TRP A 215 12.27 -7.49 0.60
C TRP A 215 11.19 -6.84 1.47
N ALA A 216 10.08 -7.54 1.75
CA ALA A 216 9.04 -7.02 2.65
C ALA A 216 9.58 -6.75 4.06
N THR A 217 10.48 -7.60 4.58
CA THR A 217 11.09 -7.42 5.90
C THR A 217 11.97 -6.17 5.94
N ILE A 218 12.78 -5.92 4.91
CA ILE A 218 13.61 -4.71 4.83
C ILE A 218 12.73 -3.46 4.74
N VAL A 219 11.75 -3.44 3.83
CA VAL A 219 10.87 -2.29 3.62
C VAL A 219 10.07 -1.96 4.88
N ILE A 220 9.42 -2.95 5.47
CA ILE A 220 8.61 -2.75 6.70
C ILE A 220 9.49 -2.46 7.90
N GLY A 221 10.67 -3.10 8.00
CA GLY A 221 11.65 -2.81 9.05
C GLY A 221 12.11 -1.35 9.03
N LEU A 222 12.38 -0.79 7.86
CA LEU A 222 12.72 0.63 7.71
C LEU A 222 11.58 1.55 8.16
N PHE A 223 10.33 1.27 7.79
CA PHE A 223 9.18 2.04 8.28
C PHE A 223 9.00 1.94 9.79
N LEU A 224 9.19 0.76 10.37
CA LEU A 224 9.12 0.58 11.83
C LEU A 224 10.21 1.37 12.56
N ILE A 225 11.44 1.36 12.04
CA ILE A 225 12.54 2.18 12.56
C ILE A 225 12.16 3.66 12.53
N GLN A 226 11.64 4.17 11.40
CA GLN A 226 11.20 5.55 11.27
C GLN A 226 10.10 5.89 12.28
N ALA A 227 9.06 5.04 12.39
CA ALA A 227 7.96 5.27 13.33
C ALA A 227 8.42 5.32 14.79
N VAL A 228 9.32 4.41 15.18
CA VAL A 228 9.89 4.38 16.55
C VAL A 228 10.77 5.60 16.80
N VAL A 229 11.71 5.89 15.90
CA VAL A 229 12.65 7.03 16.05
C VAL A 229 11.90 8.34 16.18
N PHE A 230 10.93 8.62 15.29
CA PHE A 230 10.17 9.87 15.34
C PHE A 230 9.24 9.94 16.57
N THR A 231 8.68 8.82 17.02
CA THR A 231 7.91 8.82 18.28
C THR A 231 8.81 9.12 19.48
N VAL A 232 9.98 8.50 19.56
CA VAL A 232 10.95 8.79 20.64
C VAL A 232 11.41 10.24 20.59
N GLN A 233 11.63 10.79 19.42
CA GLN A 233 12.11 12.16 19.23
C GLN A 233 11.07 13.23 19.55
N PHE A 234 9.78 12.98 19.29
CA PHE A 234 8.75 14.03 19.31
C PHE A 234 7.63 13.81 20.35
N ALA A 235 7.46 12.60 20.88
CA ALA A 235 6.41 12.29 21.86
C ALA A 235 6.97 11.94 23.26
N LEU A 236 8.26 11.60 23.39
CA LEU A 236 8.93 11.29 24.64
C LEU A 236 9.95 12.38 25.00
#